data_da231d59050272b87281a0c8b72d1c28
#
_entry.id   da231d59050272b87281a0c8b72d1c28
#
_cell.length_a   1.000
_cell.length_b   1.000
_cell.length_c   1.000
_cell.angle_alpha   90.00
_cell.angle_beta   90.00
_cell.angle_gamma   90.00
#
_symmetry.space_group_name_H-M   'P 1'
#
loop_
_entity.id
_entity.type
_entity.pdbx_description
1 polymer ?
#
loop_
_entity_poly.entity_id
_entity_poly.type
_entity_poly.pdbx_seq_one_letter_code
_entity_poly.pdbx_strand_id
1 'polypeptide(L)'
;FFGILAAYFSLLITGFRWHLMIRGLGKSINFKSTFLVYLCGNAFAISPGRLGEVLRSFYLKRLHGIPVSETGPTVIVERFFDVLAILIIALTFGLIIGTNQEILYFIGFGLVGIFLVLMYKKKYLKKILYKTQKLPFGSKISLTLLEALDTMYILLKPKNFIKFFSLSI
;
A
#
# COMPACT_ATOMS: atom_id res chain seq x y z
N PHE A 1 0.82 7.86 29.32
CA PHE A 1 -0.12 8.84 28.72
C PHE A 1 0.34 9.27 27.33
N PHE A 2 1.60 9.70 27.18
CA PHE A 2 2.16 10.14 25.88
C PHE A 2 2.10 9.04 24.80
N GLY A 3 2.36 7.78 25.15
CA GLY A 3 2.29 6.66 24.18
C GLY A 3 0.90 6.43 23.61
N ILE A 4 -0.14 6.59 24.42
CA ILE A 4 -1.54 6.44 23.98
C ILE A 4 -1.90 7.58 23.02
N LEU A 5 -1.50 8.81 23.32
CA LEU A 5 -1.72 9.96 22.43
C LEU A 5 -0.98 9.76 21.10
N ALA A 6 0.29 9.34 21.14
CA ALA A 6 1.07 9.08 19.93
C ALA A 6 0.42 7.97 19.07
N ALA A 7 -0.05 6.88 19.69
CA ALA A 7 -0.76 5.81 18.99
C ALA A 7 -2.06 6.31 18.35
N TYR A 8 -2.82 7.17 19.02
CA TYR A 8 -4.04 7.75 18.48
C TYR A 8 -3.75 8.66 17.29
N PHE A 9 -2.75 9.54 17.39
CA PHE A 9 -2.34 10.39 16.27
C PHE A 9 -1.83 9.56 15.08
N SER A 10 -1.04 8.53 15.33
CA SER A 10 -0.58 7.61 14.28
C SER A 10 -1.77 6.95 13.56
N LEU A 11 -2.79 6.51 14.30
CA LEU A 11 -4.00 5.91 13.73
C LEU A 11 -4.78 6.91 12.86
N LEU A 12 -4.87 8.18 13.27
CA LEU A 12 -5.53 9.23 12.49
C LEU A 12 -4.76 9.52 11.20
N ILE A 13 -3.44 9.67 11.28
CA ILE A 13 -2.59 9.98 10.12
C ILE A 13 -2.65 8.84 9.10
N THR A 14 -2.49 7.60 9.54
CA THR A 14 -2.51 6.44 8.64
C THR A 14 -3.91 6.21 8.04
N GLY A 15 -4.97 6.43 8.81
CA GLY A 15 -6.34 6.39 8.30
C GLY A 15 -6.63 7.50 7.29
N PHE A 16 -6.10 8.70 7.52
CA PHE A 16 -6.20 9.82 6.57
C PHE A 16 -5.40 9.54 5.30
N ARG A 17 -4.18 9.00 5.41
CA ARG A 17 -3.38 8.55 4.27
C ARG A 17 -4.15 7.55 3.41
N TRP A 18 -4.76 6.53 4.04
CA TRP A 18 -5.55 5.54 3.32
C TRP A 18 -6.76 6.15 2.61
N HIS A 19 -7.48 7.08 3.27
CA HIS A 19 -8.55 7.83 2.63
C HIS A 19 -8.06 8.57 1.38
N LEU A 20 -6.91 9.24 1.46
CA LEU A 20 -6.34 9.95 0.31
C LEU A 20 -5.93 8.99 -0.83
N MET A 21 -5.46 7.77 -0.51
CA MET A 21 -5.19 6.75 -1.52
C MET A 21 -6.47 6.35 -2.26
N ILE A 22 -7.56 6.10 -1.55
CA ILE A 22 -8.87 5.77 -2.15
C ILE A 22 -9.37 6.93 -3.02
N ARG A 23 -9.24 8.16 -2.58
CA ARG A 23 -9.56 9.34 -3.40
C ARG A 23 -8.65 9.49 -4.61
N GLY A 24 -7.39 9.13 -4.49
CA GLY A 24 -6.42 9.09 -5.58
C GLY A 24 -6.80 8.14 -6.72
N LEU A 25 -7.64 7.13 -6.43
CA LEU A 25 -8.24 6.22 -7.41
C LEU A 25 -9.49 6.82 -8.10
N GLY A 26 -9.82 8.08 -7.84
CA GLY A 26 -10.99 8.74 -8.41
C GLY A 26 -12.31 8.39 -7.69
N LYS A 27 -12.25 7.76 -6.50
CA LYS A 27 -13.45 7.41 -5.73
C LYS A 27 -13.80 8.51 -4.74
N SER A 28 -15.00 9.09 -4.89
CA SER A 28 -15.52 10.15 -4.02
C SER A 28 -16.27 9.54 -2.82
N ILE A 29 -15.53 9.08 -1.80
CA ILE A 29 -16.11 8.56 -0.56
C ILE A 29 -15.86 9.57 0.56
N ASN A 30 -16.84 9.72 1.48
CA ASN A 30 -16.69 10.56 2.65
C ASN A 30 -15.59 10.01 3.58
N PHE A 31 -14.80 10.92 4.18
CA PHE A 31 -13.75 10.58 5.14
C PHE A 31 -14.26 9.72 6.29
N LYS A 32 -15.41 10.05 6.88
CA LYS A 32 -16.00 9.27 7.99
C LYS A 32 -16.19 7.81 7.61
N SER A 33 -16.73 7.52 6.41
CA SER A 33 -16.97 6.16 5.95
C SER A 33 -15.67 5.39 5.71
N THR A 34 -14.69 6.00 5.04
CA THR A 34 -13.39 5.36 4.82
C THR A 34 -12.65 5.15 6.13
N PHE A 35 -12.71 6.09 7.07
CA PHE A 35 -12.05 5.98 8.35
C PHE A 35 -12.67 4.87 9.22
N LEU A 36 -14.00 4.72 9.24
CA LEU A 36 -14.67 3.60 9.91
C LEU A 36 -14.24 2.25 9.33
N VAL A 37 -14.19 2.13 8.00
CA VAL A 37 -13.68 0.92 7.34
C VAL A 37 -12.23 0.64 7.72
N TYR A 38 -11.40 1.69 7.80
CA TYR A 38 -10.01 1.60 8.25
C TYR A 38 -9.92 1.06 9.69
N LEU A 39 -10.72 1.60 10.61
CA LEU A 39 -10.77 1.14 12.00
C LEU A 39 -11.24 -0.31 12.12
N CYS A 40 -12.31 -0.69 11.38
CA CYS A 40 -12.77 -2.08 11.35
C CYS A 40 -11.66 -3.03 10.86
N GLY A 41 -10.91 -2.66 9.81
CA GLY A 41 -9.77 -3.45 9.36
C GLY A 41 -8.68 -3.57 10.43
N ASN A 42 -8.36 -2.48 11.14
CA ASN A 42 -7.36 -2.50 12.21
C ASN A 42 -7.78 -3.33 13.43
N ALA A 43 -9.08 -3.39 13.75
CA ALA A 43 -9.57 -4.26 14.82
C ALA A 43 -9.25 -5.75 14.56
N PHE A 44 -9.15 -6.14 13.29
CA PHE A 44 -8.74 -7.49 12.87
C PHE A 44 -7.25 -7.62 12.55
N ALA A 45 -6.44 -6.60 12.82
CA ALA A 45 -5.00 -6.64 12.56
C ALA A 45 -4.25 -7.66 13.43
N ILE A 46 -4.84 -8.09 14.55
CA ILE A 46 -4.32 -9.14 15.44
C ILE A 46 -4.41 -10.54 14.80
N SER A 47 -5.23 -10.69 13.73
CA SER A 47 -5.37 -11.98 13.05
C SER A 47 -4.06 -12.41 12.34
N PRO A 48 -3.78 -13.73 12.26
CA PRO A 48 -2.60 -14.23 11.54
C PRO A 48 -2.59 -13.72 10.09
N GLY A 49 -1.45 -13.19 9.63
CA GLY A 49 -1.30 -12.64 8.28
C GLY A 49 -1.93 -11.28 8.07
N ARG A 50 -2.34 -10.56 9.14
CA ARG A 50 -2.95 -9.22 9.07
C ARG A 50 -4.13 -9.15 8.10
N LEU A 51 -4.99 -10.16 8.13
CA LEU A 51 -6.16 -10.27 7.25
C LEU A 51 -7.08 -9.04 7.33
N GLY A 52 -7.07 -8.33 8.47
CA GLY A 52 -7.80 -7.08 8.64
C GLY A 52 -7.51 -6.01 7.59
N GLU A 53 -6.28 -5.96 7.09
CA GLU A 53 -5.90 -4.99 6.05
C GLU A 53 -6.60 -5.31 4.72
N VAL A 54 -6.72 -6.58 4.38
CA VAL A 54 -7.44 -7.05 3.18
C VAL A 54 -8.95 -6.88 3.35
N LEU A 55 -9.46 -7.08 4.57
CA LEU A 55 -10.89 -6.89 4.90
C LEU A 55 -11.37 -5.47 4.62
N ARG A 56 -10.51 -4.45 4.72
CA ARG A 56 -10.86 -3.06 4.34
C ARG A 56 -11.40 -3.01 2.91
N SER A 57 -10.77 -3.71 1.99
CA SER A 57 -11.19 -3.75 0.58
C SER A 57 -12.54 -4.48 0.40
N PHE A 58 -12.78 -5.53 1.18
CA PHE A 58 -14.08 -6.22 1.19
C PHE A 58 -15.19 -5.35 1.77
N TYR A 59 -14.92 -4.59 2.83
CA TYR A 59 -15.90 -3.65 3.39
C TYR A 59 -16.22 -2.52 2.39
N LEU A 60 -15.21 -1.98 1.68
CA LEU A 60 -15.46 -0.98 0.64
C LEU A 60 -16.29 -1.54 -0.51
N LYS A 61 -16.05 -2.79 -0.91
CA LYS A 61 -16.88 -3.46 -1.90
C LYS A 61 -18.32 -3.60 -1.43
N ARG A 62 -18.54 -4.00 -0.18
CA ARG A 62 -19.88 -4.22 0.37
C ARG A 62 -20.65 -2.92 0.59
N LEU A 63 -19.99 -1.86 1.05
CA LEU A 63 -20.62 -0.59 1.41
C LEU A 63 -20.74 0.39 0.23
N HIS A 64 -19.78 0.36 -0.68
CA HIS A 64 -19.67 1.36 -1.76
C HIS A 64 -19.58 0.75 -3.16
N GLY A 65 -19.68 -0.58 -3.30
CA GLY A 65 -19.61 -1.26 -4.60
C GLY A 65 -18.24 -1.24 -5.27
N ILE A 66 -17.18 -0.79 -4.59
CA ILE A 66 -15.86 -0.66 -5.21
C ILE A 66 -15.16 -2.04 -5.25
N PRO A 67 -14.70 -2.51 -6.41
CA PRO A 67 -14.07 -3.81 -6.54
C PRO A 67 -12.82 -3.96 -5.66
N VAL A 68 -12.61 -5.17 -5.11
CA VAL A 68 -11.40 -5.49 -4.32
C VAL A 68 -10.13 -5.40 -5.16
N SER A 69 -10.23 -5.67 -6.48
CA SER A 69 -9.12 -5.52 -7.43
C SER A 69 -8.59 -4.08 -7.53
N GLU A 70 -9.44 -3.09 -7.30
CA GLU A 70 -9.05 -1.68 -7.29
C GLU A 70 -8.53 -1.22 -5.92
N THR A 71 -9.07 -1.74 -4.82
CA THR A 71 -8.73 -1.26 -3.46
C THR A 71 -7.68 -2.12 -2.75
N GLY A 72 -7.63 -3.43 -3.04
CA GLY A 72 -6.65 -4.35 -2.46
C GLY A 72 -5.19 -3.92 -2.67
N PRO A 73 -4.81 -3.46 -3.88
CA PRO A 73 -3.46 -2.98 -4.14
C PRO A 73 -3.02 -1.79 -3.29
N THR A 74 -3.96 -1.01 -2.71
CA THR A 74 -3.61 0.09 -1.80
C THR A 74 -2.84 -0.41 -0.57
N VAL A 75 -3.15 -1.63 -0.10
CA VAL A 75 -2.46 -2.26 1.02
C VAL A 75 -0.99 -2.52 0.69
N ILE A 76 -0.70 -3.01 -0.53
CA ILE A 76 0.66 -3.26 -0.99
C ILE A 76 1.45 -1.94 -1.09
N VAL A 77 0.83 -0.91 -1.66
CA VAL A 77 1.43 0.42 -1.78
C VAL A 77 1.66 1.05 -0.39
N GLU A 78 0.74 0.87 0.54
CA GLU A 78 0.89 1.29 1.93
C GLU A 78 2.12 0.64 2.57
N ARG A 79 2.28 -0.68 2.45
CA ARG A 79 3.46 -1.40 2.95
C ARG A 79 4.76 -0.93 2.29
N PHE A 80 4.73 -0.65 1.02
CA PHE A 80 5.90 -0.10 0.33
C PHE A 80 6.34 1.24 0.92
N PHE A 81 5.42 2.17 1.18
CA PHE A 81 5.73 3.43 1.83
C PHE A 81 6.22 3.27 3.27
N ASP A 82 5.63 2.33 4.03
CA ASP A 82 6.05 2.04 5.40
C ASP A 82 7.50 1.51 5.43
N VAL A 83 7.85 0.59 4.52
CA VAL A 83 9.23 0.08 4.39
C VAL A 83 10.21 1.21 4.01
N LEU A 84 9.82 2.07 3.06
CA LEU A 84 10.63 3.23 2.69
C LEU A 84 10.88 4.18 3.87
N ALA A 85 9.84 4.49 4.64
CA ALA A 85 9.95 5.36 5.80
C ALA A 85 10.89 4.75 6.86
N ILE A 86 10.71 3.47 7.18
CA ILE A 86 11.58 2.74 8.12
C ILE A 86 13.04 2.76 7.66
N LEU A 87 13.30 2.52 6.37
CA LEU A 87 14.65 2.54 5.82
C LEU A 87 15.31 3.91 5.94
N ILE A 88 14.57 4.99 5.67
CA ILE A 88 15.11 6.35 5.79
C ILE A 88 15.41 6.69 7.25
N ILE A 89 14.50 6.34 8.17
CA ILE A 89 14.70 6.54 9.59
C ILE A 89 15.91 5.74 10.08
N ALA A 90 16.00 4.46 9.73
CA ALA A 90 17.11 3.59 10.09
C ALA A 90 18.46 4.08 9.55
N LEU A 91 18.49 4.57 8.29
CA LEU A 91 19.67 5.20 7.71
C LEU A 91 20.11 6.45 8.49
N THR A 92 19.17 7.35 8.76
CA THR A 92 19.46 8.60 9.46
C THR A 92 20.04 8.32 10.85
N PHE A 93 19.41 7.46 11.62
CA PHE A 93 19.89 7.09 12.96
C PHE A 93 21.16 6.25 12.91
N GLY A 94 21.30 5.32 11.96
CA GLY A 94 22.49 4.51 11.80
C GLY A 94 23.74 5.34 11.50
N LEU A 95 23.61 6.39 10.67
CA LEU A 95 24.68 7.34 10.40
C LEU A 95 25.06 8.17 11.65
N ILE A 96 24.07 8.53 12.48
CA ILE A 96 24.32 9.31 13.72
C ILE A 96 25.03 8.46 14.78
N ILE A 97 24.62 7.17 14.91
CA ILE A 97 25.14 6.28 15.98
C ILE A 97 26.40 5.54 15.55
N GLY A 98 26.74 5.53 14.25
CA GLY A 98 27.93 4.85 13.72
C GLY A 98 27.82 3.33 13.71
N THR A 99 26.64 2.77 13.54
CA THR A 99 26.41 1.32 13.51
C THR A 99 26.73 0.71 12.15
N ASN A 100 27.55 -0.37 12.13
CA ASN A 100 27.90 -1.12 10.91
C ASN A 100 26.76 -2.06 10.45
N GLN A 101 25.58 -1.50 10.16
CA GLN A 101 24.41 -2.30 9.70
C GLN A 101 24.27 -2.28 8.17
N GLU A 102 25.38 -2.27 7.46
CA GLU A 102 25.42 -2.17 5.98
C GLU A 102 24.54 -3.23 5.29
N ILE A 103 24.56 -4.47 5.79
CA ILE A 103 23.77 -5.58 5.21
C ILE A 103 22.27 -5.29 5.25
N LEU A 104 21.76 -4.71 6.34
CA LEU A 104 20.34 -4.39 6.48
C LEU A 104 19.91 -3.32 5.47
N TYR A 105 20.78 -2.34 5.23
CA TYR A 105 20.55 -1.30 4.24
C TYR A 105 20.55 -1.88 2.81
N PHE A 106 21.51 -2.74 2.48
CA PHE A 106 21.57 -3.41 1.17
C PHE A 106 20.31 -4.23 0.89
N ILE A 107 19.82 -5.01 1.86
CA ILE A 107 18.59 -5.78 1.73
C ILE A 107 17.39 -4.87 1.52
N GLY A 108 17.24 -3.83 2.34
CA GLY A 108 16.13 -2.89 2.26
C GLY A 108 16.10 -2.14 0.94
N PHE A 109 17.22 -1.56 0.51
CA PHE A 109 17.33 -0.87 -0.78
C PHE A 109 17.18 -1.82 -1.96
N GLY A 110 17.65 -3.06 -1.83
CA GLY A 110 17.44 -4.12 -2.82
C GLY A 110 15.95 -4.41 -3.03
N LEU A 111 15.18 -4.59 -1.97
CA LEU A 111 13.73 -4.81 -2.03
C LEU A 111 12.99 -3.61 -2.67
N VAL A 112 13.34 -2.40 -2.27
CA VAL A 112 12.78 -1.18 -2.86
C VAL A 112 13.15 -1.08 -4.34
N GLY A 113 14.40 -1.34 -4.69
CA GLY A 113 14.86 -1.34 -6.07
C GLY A 113 14.11 -2.35 -6.94
N ILE A 114 13.96 -3.58 -6.47
CA ILE A 114 13.18 -4.62 -7.16
C ILE A 114 11.73 -4.15 -7.37
N PHE A 115 11.09 -3.58 -6.34
CA PHE A 115 9.72 -3.09 -6.47
C PHE A 115 9.61 -1.97 -7.50
N LEU A 116 10.53 -1.01 -7.50
CA LEU A 116 10.56 0.09 -8.49
C LEU A 116 10.80 -0.42 -9.91
N VAL A 117 11.70 -1.39 -10.08
CA VAL A 117 11.96 -2.01 -11.39
C VAL A 117 10.73 -2.74 -11.91
N LEU A 118 10.03 -3.47 -11.06
CA LEU A 118 8.76 -4.13 -11.41
C LEU A 118 7.71 -3.11 -11.85
N MET A 119 7.61 -1.97 -11.15
CA MET A 119 6.71 -0.90 -11.52
C MET A 119 7.12 -0.21 -12.83
N TYR A 120 8.42 0.04 -13.04
CA TYR A 120 8.91 0.64 -14.28
C TYR A 120 8.63 -0.24 -15.50
N LYS A 121 8.76 -1.56 -15.36
CA LYS A 121 8.50 -2.54 -16.43
C LYS A 121 7.02 -2.88 -16.63
N LYS A 122 6.10 -1.96 -16.31
CA LYS A 122 4.64 -2.14 -16.46
C LYS A 122 4.23 -2.76 -17.80
N LYS A 123 4.83 -2.32 -18.90
CA LYS A 123 4.52 -2.86 -20.26
C LYS A 123 4.82 -4.35 -20.36
N TYR A 124 5.93 -4.81 -19.77
CA TYR A 124 6.32 -6.23 -19.77
C TYR A 124 5.39 -7.06 -18.91
N LEU A 125 5.07 -6.58 -17.70
CA LEU A 125 4.11 -7.25 -16.80
C LEU A 125 2.74 -7.38 -17.44
N LYS A 126 2.23 -6.32 -18.06
CA LYS A 126 0.97 -6.37 -18.81
C LYS A 126 1.05 -7.36 -19.97
N LYS A 127 2.14 -7.39 -20.75
CA LYS A 127 2.32 -8.33 -21.85
C LYS A 127 2.32 -9.78 -21.39
N ILE A 128 2.96 -10.08 -20.26
CA ILE A 128 2.95 -11.41 -19.66
C ILE A 128 1.54 -11.78 -19.23
N LEU A 129 0.82 -10.89 -18.52
CA LEU A 129 -0.54 -11.12 -18.05
C LEU A 129 -1.54 -11.28 -19.21
N TYR A 130 -1.38 -10.55 -20.31
CA TYR A 130 -2.20 -10.75 -21.52
C TYR A 130 -1.93 -12.12 -22.16
N LYS A 131 -0.71 -12.63 -22.09
CA LYS A 131 -0.40 -13.97 -22.62
C LYS A 131 -1.03 -15.08 -21.77
N THR A 132 -1.15 -14.89 -20.45
CA THR A 132 -1.80 -15.83 -19.54
C THR A 132 -3.33 -15.82 -19.62
N GLN A 133 -3.95 -14.77 -20.19
CA GLN A 133 -5.40 -14.74 -20.46
C GLN A 133 -5.87 -15.84 -21.40
N LYS A 134 -4.98 -16.39 -22.26
CA LYS A 134 -5.30 -17.47 -23.19
C LYS A 134 -5.46 -18.83 -22.51
N LEU A 135 -5.13 -18.96 -21.22
CA LEU A 135 -5.32 -20.18 -20.45
C LEU A 135 -6.73 -20.22 -19.85
N PRO A 136 -7.42 -21.39 -19.85
CA PRO A 136 -8.84 -21.50 -19.46
C PRO A 136 -9.16 -21.05 -18.03
N PHE A 137 -8.18 -21.09 -17.11
CA PHE A 137 -8.29 -20.57 -15.74
C PHE A 137 -7.68 -19.17 -15.56
N GLY A 138 -6.93 -18.67 -16.56
CA GLY A 138 -6.14 -17.45 -16.47
C GLY A 138 -6.92 -16.14 -16.69
N SER A 139 -8.08 -16.17 -17.33
CA SER A 139 -8.76 -14.95 -17.79
C SER A 139 -9.24 -14.06 -16.62
N LYS A 140 -9.88 -14.64 -15.62
CA LYS A 140 -10.42 -13.88 -14.47
C LYS A 140 -9.30 -13.36 -13.54
N ILE A 141 -8.29 -14.18 -13.31
CA ILE A 141 -7.13 -13.83 -12.46
C ILE A 141 -6.28 -12.76 -13.13
N SER A 142 -6.02 -12.88 -14.43
CA SER A 142 -5.21 -11.92 -15.17
C SER A 142 -5.89 -10.55 -15.28
N LEU A 143 -7.21 -10.47 -15.43
CA LEU A 143 -7.95 -9.21 -15.40
C LEU A 143 -7.83 -8.52 -14.03
N THR A 144 -8.07 -9.26 -12.95
CA THR A 144 -7.92 -8.74 -11.59
C THR A 144 -6.50 -8.23 -11.31
N LEU A 145 -5.48 -8.96 -11.78
CA LEU A 145 -4.08 -8.55 -11.65
C LEU A 145 -3.74 -7.32 -12.50
N LEU A 146 -4.32 -7.19 -13.69
CA LEU A 146 -4.15 -6.01 -14.52
C LEU A 146 -4.75 -4.76 -13.87
N GLU A 147 -5.96 -4.86 -13.33
CA GLU A 147 -6.59 -3.78 -12.57
C GLU A 147 -5.76 -3.40 -11.33
N ALA A 148 -5.24 -4.40 -10.62
CA ALA A 148 -4.37 -4.21 -9.47
C ALA A 148 -3.08 -3.46 -9.85
N LEU A 149 -2.42 -3.84 -10.95
CA LEU A 149 -1.23 -3.16 -11.45
C LEU A 149 -1.53 -1.71 -11.86
N ASP A 150 -2.66 -1.46 -12.52
CA ASP A 150 -3.05 -0.11 -12.91
C ASP A 150 -3.31 0.77 -11.69
N THR A 151 -3.95 0.24 -10.67
CA THR A 151 -4.15 0.91 -9.37
C THR A 151 -2.83 1.28 -8.70
N MET A 152 -1.90 0.33 -8.58
CA MET A 152 -0.57 0.59 -8.00
C MET A 152 0.15 1.69 -8.77
N TYR A 153 0.08 1.66 -10.10
CA TYR A 153 0.72 2.67 -10.93
C TYR A 153 0.12 4.07 -10.75
N ILE A 154 -1.20 4.18 -10.59
CA ILE A 154 -1.87 5.46 -10.31
C ILE A 154 -1.42 6.04 -8.97
N LEU A 155 -1.32 5.20 -7.95
CA LEU A 155 -0.91 5.60 -6.60
C LEU A 155 0.58 6.00 -6.52
N LEU A 156 1.44 5.37 -7.34
CA LEU A 156 2.87 5.63 -7.38
C LEU A 156 3.29 6.74 -8.36
N LYS A 157 2.34 7.43 -8.98
CA LYS A 157 2.66 8.65 -9.78
C LYS A 157 3.40 9.67 -8.90
N PRO A 158 4.37 10.44 -9.45
CA PRO A 158 5.21 11.34 -8.65
C PRO A 158 4.42 12.28 -7.73
N LYS A 159 3.32 12.85 -8.24
CA LYS A 159 2.44 13.74 -7.46
C LYS A 159 1.79 13.04 -6.25
N ASN A 160 1.35 11.81 -6.43
CA ASN A 160 0.73 11.01 -5.38
C ASN A 160 1.80 10.43 -4.44
N PHE A 161 2.95 10.05 -4.99
CA PHE A 161 4.08 9.51 -4.24
C PHE A 161 4.54 10.46 -3.14
N ILE A 162 4.85 11.72 -3.49
CA ILE A 162 5.28 12.74 -2.52
C ILE A 162 4.22 12.92 -1.41
N LYS A 163 2.94 13.00 -1.82
CA LYS A 163 1.83 13.19 -0.87
C LYS A 163 1.66 12.03 0.10
N PHE A 164 1.74 10.78 -0.37
CA PHE A 164 1.55 9.61 0.49
C PHE A 164 2.79 9.30 1.32
N PHE A 165 3.96 9.55 0.76
CA PHE A 165 5.23 9.35 1.44
C PHE A 165 5.41 10.32 2.61
N SER A 166 5.09 11.61 2.43
CA SER A 166 5.16 12.60 3.53
C SER A 166 4.25 12.29 4.72
N LEU A 167 3.22 11.46 4.51
CA LEU A 167 2.33 10.99 5.59
C LEU A 167 2.79 9.65 6.20
N SER A 168 3.89 9.07 5.72
CA SER A 168 4.47 7.83 6.22
C SER A 168 5.66 8.07 7.16
N ILE A 169 6.26 9.25 7.07
CA ILE A 169 7.34 9.73 7.96
C ILE A 169 6.74 10.46 9.15
#